data_e6347ac9978984ddf4c70b98036a13ee
#
_entry.id   e6347ac9978984ddf4c70b98036a13ee
#
_cell.length_a   1.000
_cell.length_b   1.000
_cell.length_c   1.000
_cell.angle_alpha   90.00
_cell.angle_beta   90.00
_cell.angle_gamma   90.00
#
_symmetry.space_group_name_H-M   'P 1'
#
loop_
_entity.id
_entity.type
_entity.pdbx_description
1 polymer ?
#
loop_
_entity_poly.entity_id
_entity_poly.type
_entity_poly.pdbx_seq_one_letter_code
_entity_poly.pdbx_strand_id
1 'polypeptide(L)'
;MERFTEDRLMTVKQLADYLRVNDRTVLKLVSDGTLPGVKVGNQWRFRKAMVDTWLDDQVLGVTPRFVDPPRPIGSPQRLLELASCFGADHIIPELESSTKTMVIEEMAGLAARLGLIRDKTWFVGALIERENIMPGARGNGIAFLHALRRNPVQVVRPFMVLGRSRNGVDFDALDGKPTHLFLVLGLKFEELYLPWLHKLSQMFAEGEVVNTILAAPDAGGIFEAVTAEERRLEPVASAAHP
;
A
#
# COMPACT_ATOMS: atom_id res chain seq x y z
N MET A 1 -11.35 34.04 -1.83
CA MET A 1 -10.63 32.95 -2.50
C MET A 1 -10.29 31.92 -1.43
N GLU A 2 -11.20 30.99 -1.14
CA GLU A 2 -11.01 29.97 -0.09
C GLU A 2 -9.93 28.99 -0.54
N ARG A 3 -8.88 28.85 0.28
CA ARG A 3 -7.88 27.80 0.12
C ARG A 3 -8.56 26.46 0.42
N PHE A 4 -8.74 25.65 -0.61
CA PHE A 4 -9.16 24.26 -0.45
C PHE A 4 -8.05 23.53 0.32
N THR A 5 -8.26 23.24 1.58
CA THR A 5 -7.39 22.34 2.36
C THR A 5 -7.48 20.93 1.73
N GLU A 6 -6.34 20.28 1.53
CA GLU A 6 -6.16 19.01 0.80
C GLU A 6 -7.03 17.83 1.28
N ASP A 7 -7.67 17.94 2.42
CA ASP A 7 -8.43 16.87 3.09
C ASP A 7 -9.95 16.92 2.90
N ARG A 8 -10.49 17.87 2.15
CA ARG A 8 -11.94 18.04 2.04
C ARG A 8 -12.50 17.34 0.81
N LEU A 9 -13.54 16.50 1.02
CA LEU A 9 -14.27 15.88 -0.08
C LEU A 9 -14.98 16.95 -0.92
N MET A 10 -14.75 16.96 -2.23
CA MET A 10 -15.42 17.83 -3.17
C MET A 10 -16.81 17.27 -3.54
N THR A 11 -17.77 18.18 -3.75
CA THR A 11 -19.05 17.88 -4.38
C THR A 11 -18.90 17.82 -5.90
N VAL A 12 -19.95 17.35 -6.62
CA VAL A 12 -19.99 17.36 -8.10
C VAL A 12 -19.71 18.78 -8.64
N LYS A 13 -20.33 19.80 -8.06
CA LYS A 13 -20.16 21.19 -8.48
C LYS A 13 -18.73 21.68 -8.27
N GLN A 14 -18.15 21.45 -7.10
CA GLN A 14 -16.77 21.83 -6.80
C GLN A 14 -15.76 21.12 -7.71
N LEU A 15 -16.02 19.87 -8.05
CA LEU A 15 -15.19 19.13 -9.00
C LEU A 15 -15.38 19.65 -10.43
N ALA A 16 -16.58 19.97 -10.83
CA ALA A 16 -16.87 20.59 -12.14
C ALA A 16 -16.12 21.94 -12.30
N ASP A 17 -16.16 22.77 -11.26
CA ASP A 17 -15.41 24.03 -11.23
C ASP A 17 -13.88 23.79 -11.27
N TYR A 18 -13.39 22.79 -10.54
CA TYR A 18 -11.97 22.42 -10.52
C TYR A 18 -11.46 21.94 -11.87
N LEU A 19 -12.21 21.07 -12.55
CA LEU A 19 -11.88 20.53 -13.87
C LEU A 19 -12.24 21.50 -15.02
N ARG A 20 -12.92 22.62 -14.73
CA ARG A 20 -13.48 23.57 -15.71
C ARG A 20 -14.39 22.90 -16.73
N VAL A 21 -15.26 22.03 -16.26
CA VAL A 21 -16.31 21.35 -17.04
C VAL A 21 -17.67 21.58 -16.38
N ASN A 22 -18.76 21.14 -17.01
CA ASN A 22 -20.09 21.21 -16.40
C ASN A 22 -20.36 19.97 -15.52
N ASP A 23 -21.31 20.11 -14.57
CA ASP A 23 -21.71 19.06 -13.63
C ASP A 23 -22.12 17.76 -14.35
N ARG A 24 -22.78 17.90 -15.52
CA ARG A 24 -23.23 16.77 -16.33
C ARG A 24 -22.06 15.94 -16.87
N THR A 25 -20.95 16.60 -17.22
CA THR A 25 -19.71 15.92 -17.64
C THR A 25 -19.11 15.13 -16.49
N VAL A 26 -19.04 15.72 -15.29
CA VAL A 26 -18.55 15.02 -14.09
C VAL A 26 -19.42 13.79 -13.80
N LEU A 27 -20.75 13.95 -13.81
CA LEU A 27 -21.68 12.85 -13.56
C LEU A 27 -21.55 11.75 -14.61
N LYS A 28 -21.33 12.09 -15.88
CA LYS A 28 -21.09 11.13 -16.94
C LYS A 28 -19.79 10.35 -16.70
N LEU A 29 -18.68 11.04 -16.46
CA LEU A 29 -17.38 10.41 -16.21
C LEU A 29 -17.41 9.45 -15.01
N VAL A 30 -18.16 9.80 -13.96
CA VAL A 30 -18.36 8.94 -12.80
C VAL A 30 -19.26 7.75 -13.12
N SER A 31 -20.35 7.97 -13.88
CA SER A 31 -21.27 6.90 -14.27
C SER A 31 -20.60 5.89 -15.20
N ASP A 32 -19.71 6.38 -16.08
CA ASP A 32 -18.94 5.55 -17.01
C ASP A 32 -17.74 4.86 -16.30
N GLY A 33 -17.57 5.06 -14.98
CA GLY A 33 -16.46 4.49 -14.19
C GLY A 33 -15.09 5.07 -14.52
N THR A 34 -15.03 6.14 -15.32
CA THR A 34 -13.79 6.76 -15.79
C THR A 34 -13.17 7.67 -14.72
N LEU A 35 -14.00 8.32 -13.91
CA LEU A 35 -13.58 9.24 -12.85
C LEU A 35 -13.83 8.60 -11.47
N PRO A 36 -12.82 8.51 -10.59
CA PRO A 36 -12.99 7.93 -9.26
C PRO A 36 -13.86 8.84 -8.36
N GLY A 37 -14.90 8.27 -7.78
CA GLY A 37 -15.79 8.95 -6.84
C GLY A 37 -16.47 7.98 -5.89
N VAL A 38 -16.92 8.47 -4.74
CA VAL A 38 -17.64 7.68 -3.74
C VAL A 38 -19.03 8.26 -3.50
N LYS A 39 -20.06 7.41 -3.35
CA LYS A 39 -21.38 7.84 -2.92
C LYS A 39 -21.45 7.86 -1.40
N VAL A 40 -21.71 9.05 -0.85
CA VAL A 40 -22.03 9.25 0.56
C VAL A 40 -23.52 9.58 0.66
N GLY A 41 -24.31 8.63 1.15
CA GLY A 41 -25.76 8.67 0.99
C GLY A 41 -26.14 8.61 -0.51
N ASN A 42 -26.92 9.58 -0.98
CA ASN A 42 -27.30 9.65 -2.40
C ASN A 42 -26.49 10.68 -3.20
N GLN A 43 -25.35 11.16 -2.67
CA GLN A 43 -24.56 12.25 -3.28
C GLN A 43 -23.13 11.78 -3.56
N TRP A 44 -22.61 12.11 -4.76
CA TRP A 44 -21.23 11.87 -5.12
C TRP A 44 -20.27 12.80 -4.34
N ARG A 45 -19.16 12.23 -3.90
CA ARG A 45 -18.05 12.93 -3.26
C ARG A 45 -16.74 12.49 -3.89
N PHE A 46 -15.78 13.43 -3.97
CA PHE A 46 -14.51 13.23 -4.66
C PHE A 46 -13.37 13.72 -3.77
N ARG A 47 -12.32 12.94 -3.68
CA ARG A 47 -11.07 13.39 -3.05
C ARG A 47 -10.20 14.05 -4.10
N LYS A 48 -9.71 15.24 -3.79
CA LYS A 48 -8.86 16.02 -4.70
C LYS A 48 -7.65 15.20 -5.17
N ALA A 49 -6.93 14.54 -4.24
CA ALA A 49 -5.77 13.73 -4.58
C ALA A 49 -6.08 12.58 -5.57
N MET A 50 -7.27 11.96 -5.50
CA MET A 50 -7.69 10.93 -6.46
C MET A 50 -7.99 11.52 -7.84
N VAL A 51 -8.56 12.71 -7.88
CA VAL A 51 -8.85 13.43 -9.13
C VAL A 51 -7.55 13.87 -9.80
N ASP A 52 -6.61 14.39 -9.03
CA ASP A 52 -5.30 14.80 -9.54
C ASP A 52 -4.53 13.61 -10.14
N THR A 53 -4.54 12.46 -9.46
CA THR A 53 -3.97 11.23 -10.00
C THR A 53 -4.63 10.80 -11.31
N TRP A 54 -5.96 10.85 -11.37
CA TRP A 54 -6.69 10.53 -12.58
C TRP A 54 -6.33 11.48 -13.74
N LEU A 55 -6.19 12.78 -13.47
CA LEU A 55 -5.73 13.75 -14.47
C LEU A 55 -4.32 13.43 -14.98
N ASP A 56 -3.39 13.11 -14.08
CA ASP A 56 -2.03 12.76 -14.45
C ASP A 56 -1.99 11.49 -15.31
N ASP A 57 -2.79 10.47 -14.97
CA ASP A 57 -2.92 9.25 -15.76
C ASP A 57 -3.49 9.54 -17.16
N GLN A 58 -4.43 10.48 -17.30
CA GLN A 58 -4.96 10.92 -18.60
C GLN A 58 -3.90 11.65 -19.44
N VAL A 59 -3.13 12.55 -18.83
CA VAL A 59 -2.08 13.32 -19.51
C VAL A 59 -0.94 12.41 -19.98
N LEU A 60 -0.61 11.36 -19.21
CA LEU A 60 0.46 10.42 -19.54
C LEU A 60 0.03 9.34 -20.54
N GLY A 61 -1.23 9.37 -21.01
CA GLY A 61 -1.77 8.35 -21.93
C GLY A 61 -1.85 6.96 -21.31
N VAL A 62 -1.66 6.86 -19.99
CA VAL A 62 -1.94 5.67 -19.21
C VAL A 62 -3.46 5.67 -19.01
N THR A 63 -4.19 5.21 -20.02
CA THR A 63 -5.61 4.91 -19.83
C THR A 63 -5.67 3.82 -18.78
N PRO A 64 -6.18 4.09 -17.56
CA PRO A 64 -6.65 3.00 -16.73
C PRO A 64 -7.79 2.41 -17.56
N ARG A 65 -7.59 1.24 -18.15
CA ARG A 65 -8.72 0.44 -18.59
C ARG A 65 -9.43 0.01 -17.31
N PHE A 66 -10.29 0.87 -16.79
CA PHE A 66 -11.42 0.44 -15.99
C PHE A 66 -12.37 -0.28 -16.96
N VAL A 67 -11.94 -1.45 -17.42
CA VAL A 67 -12.79 -2.39 -18.14
C VAL A 67 -13.69 -2.96 -17.07
N ASP A 68 -14.88 -2.51 -17.06
CA ASP A 68 -16.13 -2.75 -16.35
C ASP A 68 -16.52 -1.57 -15.44
N PRO A 69 -17.80 -1.16 -15.48
CA PRO A 69 -18.34 -0.32 -14.41
C PRO A 69 -18.00 -1.05 -13.12
N PRO A 70 -17.62 -0.34 -12.03
CA PRO A 70 -17.30 -1.01 -10.79
C PRO A 70 -18.49 -1.89 -10.46
N ARG A 71 -18.37 -3.17 -10.73
CA ARG A 71 -19.14 -4.15 -9.96
C ARG A 71 -18.93 -3.71 -8.54
N PRO A 72 -19.97 -3.68 -7.70
CA PRO A 72 -19.82 -3.31 -6.31
C PRO A 72 -18.58 -4.02 -5.86
N ILE A 73 -17.53 -3.23 -5.52
CA ILE A 73 -16.14 -3.66 -5.31
C ILE A 73 -16.24 -5.00 -4.60
N GLY A 74 -15.94 -6.05 -5.34
CA GLY A 74 -16.07 -7.40 -4.80
C GLY A 74 -15.33 -7.38 -3.48
N SER A 75 -15.99 -7.73 -2.43
CA SER A 75 -15.70 -7.53 -1.01
C SER A 75 -14.31 -6.93 -0.74
N PRO A 76 -14.16 -5.95 0.14
CA PRO A 76 -12.86 -5.34 0.48
C PRO A 76 -11.71 -6.34 0.65
N GLN A 77 -12.05 -7.60 0.88
CA GLN A 77 -11.18 -8.76 1.00
C GLN A 77 -10.30 -9.02 -0.23
N ARG A 78 -10.78 -8.87 -1.47
CA ARG A 78 -9.95 -9.11 -2.66
C ARG A 78 -8.84 -8.08 -2.86
N LEU A 79 -9.02 -6.86 -2.39
CA LEU A 79 -7.98 -5.83 -2.42
C LEU A 79 -6.90 -6.05 -1.36
N LEU A 80 -7.14 -6.98 -0.43
CA LEU A 80 -6.23 -7.37 0.64
C LEU A 80 -5.52 -8.70 0.36
N GLU A 81 -5.72 -9.32 -0.81
CA GLU A 81 -5.00 -10.53 -1.20
C GLU A 81 -3.53 -10.18 -1.51
N LEU A 82 -2.59 -10.78 -0.78
CA LEU A 82 -1.15 -10.57 -1.01
C LEU A 82 -0.76 -10.93 -2.44
N ALA A 83 -1.37 -11.94 -3.02
CA ALA A 83 -1.11 -12.37 -4.40
C ALA A 83 -1.27 -11.25 -5.44
N SER A 84 -2.02 -10.18 -5.13
CA SER A 84 -2.20 -9.03 -6.04
C SER A 84 -1.07 -8.00 -5.97
N CYS A 85 -0.25 -8.03 -4.91
CA CYS A 85 0.71 -6.95 -4.60
C CYS A 85 2.06 -7.46 -4.06
N PHE A 86 2.26 -8.77 -3.96
CA PHE A 86 3.46 -9.38 -3.39
C PHE A 86 3.84 -10.63 -4.18
N GLY A 87 5.12 -10.81 -4.46
CA GLY A 87 5.69 -11.94 -5.16
C GLY A 87 7.09 -12.26 -4.63
N ALA A 88 7.68 -13.38 -5.05
CA ALA A 88 9.03 -13.75 -4.66
C ALA A 88 10.09 -12.72 -5.11
N ASP A 89 9.84 -12.03 -6.22
CA ASP A 89 10.66 -10.93 -6.73
C ASP A 89 10.56 -9.64 -5.87
N HIS A 90 9.57 -9.56 -5.01
CA HIS A 90 9.40 -8.48 -4.03
C HIS A 90 10.18 -8.71 -2.71
N ILE A 91 11.06 -9.71 -2.67
CA ILE A 91 11.77 -10.11 -1.45
C ILE A 91 13.28 -9.90 -1.59
N ILE A 92 13.89 -9.27 -0.58
CA ILE A 92 15.34 -9.28 -0.35
C ILE A 92 15.61 -10.33 0.72
N PRO A 93 16.11 -11.53 0.34
CA PRO A 93 16.27 -12.64 1.29
C PRO A 93 17.37 -12.41 2.30
N GLU A 94 18.32 -11.50 2.03
CA GLU A 94 19.32 -11.03 2.97
C GLU A 94 19.66 -9.58 2.63
N LEU A 95 19.38 -8.66 3.56
CA LEU A 95 19.74 -7.25 3.47
C LEU A 95 21.25 -7.09 3.72
N GLU A 96 21.90 -6.31 2.88
CA GLU A 96 23.30 -5.92 3.06
C GLU A 96 23.45 -4.75 4.06
N SER A 97 22.37 -4.03 4.27
CA SER A 97 22.30 -2.83 5.10
C SER A 97 22.29 -3.16 6.60
N SER A 98 23.07 -2.40 7.36
CA SER A 98 23.22 -2.54 8.81
C SER A 98 22.67 -1.37 9.62
N THR A 99 22.17 -0.33 8.96
CA THR A 99 21.60 0.86 9.61
C THR A 99 20.18 1.13 9.13
N LYS A 100 19.38 1.76 9.95
CA LYS A 100 17.98 2.12 9.66
C LYS A 100 17.81 2.81 8.31
N THR A 101 18.59 3.85 8.05
CA THR A 101 18.50 4.62 6.80
C THR A 101 18.87 3.76 5.59
N MET A 102 19.96 2.99 5.68
CA MET A 102 20.40 2.14 4.58
C MET A 102 19.38 1.03 4.27
N VAL A 103 18.74 0.44 5.29
CA VAL A 103 17.64 -0.52 5.09
C VAL A 103 16.49 0.12 4.31
N ILE A 104 16.07 1.32 4.70
CA ILE A 104 15.01 2.04 3.98
C ILE A 104 15.40 2.30 2.52
N GLU A 105 16.65 2.73 2.27
CA GLU A 105 17.16 2.98 0.91
C GLU A 105 17.24 1.71 0.05
N GLU A 106 17.68 0.58 0.65
CA GLU A 106 17.78 -0.71 -0.03
C GLU A 106 16.41 -1.25 -0.41
N MET A 107 15.45 -1.20 0.52
CA MET A 107 14.05 -1.59 0.29
C MET A 107 13.36 -0.73 -0.77
N ALA A 108 13.53 0.60 -0.69
CA ALA A 108 13.02 1.51 -1.71
C ALA A 108 13.71 1.29 -3.07
N GLY A 109 14.98 0.89 -3.07
CA GLY A 109 15.73 0.49 -4.25
C GLY A 109 15.11 -0.71 -4.96
N LEU A 110 14.67 -1.73 -4.22
CA LEU A 110 13.92 -2.86 -4.79
C LEU A 110 12.59 -2.38 -5.40
N ALA A 111 11.81 -1.59 -4.67
CA ALA A 111 10.55 -1.07 -5.18
C ALA A 111 10.72 -0.25 -6.47
N ALA A 112 11.81 0.54 -6.57
CA ALA A 112 12.13 1.29 -7.79
C ALA A 112 12.54 0.38 -8.96
N ARG A 113 13.38 -0.63 -8.73
CA ARG A 113 13.77 -1.60 -9.77
C ARG A 113 12.59 -2.37 -10.34
N LEU A 114 11.60 -2.66 -9.51
CA LEU A 114 10.37 -3.35 -9.92
C LEU A 114 9.33 -2.40 -10.55
N GLY A 115 9.64 -1.10 -10.69
CA GLY A 115 8.72 -0.11 -11.25
C GLY A 115 7.47 0.14 -10.40
N LEU A 116 7.53 -0.13 -9.09
CA LEU A 116 6.42 0.03 -8.15
C LEU A 116 6.24 1.46 -7.68
N ILE A 117 7.32 2.25 -7.76
CA ILE A 117 7.38 3.67 -7.43
C ILE A 117 8.02 4.46 -8.56
N ARG A 118 7.63 5.72 -8.74
CA ARG A 118 8.15 6.60 -9.80
C ARG A 118 9.41 7.35 -9.35
N ASP A 119 9.47 7.78 -8.11
CA ASP A 119 10.58 8.55 -7.53
C ASP A 119 11.07 7.88 -6.24
N LYS A 120 12.27 7.26 -6.33
CA LYS A 120 12.92 6.63 -5.19
C LYS A 120 13.28 7.66 -4.10
N THR A 121 13.77 8.82 -4.48
CA THR A 121 14.22 9.85 -3.53
C THR A 121 13.05 10.36 -2.70
N TRP A 122 11.93 10.66 -3.37
CA TRP A 122 10.70 11.03 -2.69
C TRP A 122 10.24 9.93 -1.73
N PHE A 123 10.23 8.67 -2.19
CA PHE A 123 9.72 7.56 -1.39
C PHE A 123 10.57 7.30 -0.14
N VAL A 124 11.91 7.31 -0.27
CA VAL A 124 12.85 7.23 0.85
C VAL A 124 12.59 8.36 1.86
N GLY A 125 12.51 9.60 1.39
CA GLY A 125 12.21 10.75 2.24
C GLY A 125 10.90 10.60 3.01
N ALA A 126 9.83 10.13 2.34
CA ALA A 126 8.52 9.92 2.95
C ALA A 126 8.51 8.79 4.00
N LEU A 127 9.30 7.72 3.79
CA LEU A 127 9.50 6.67 4.78
C LEU A 127 10.27 7.17 6.00
N ILE A 128 11.37 7.89 5.80
CA ILE A 128 12.18 8.46 6.88
C ILE A 128 11.37 9.49 7.69
N GLU A 129 10.61 10.37 7.02
CA GLU A 129 9.72 11.33 7.69
C GLU A 129 8.75 10.61 8.64
N ARG A 130 8.18 9.49 8.18
CA ARG A 130 7.24 8.68 8.97
C ARG A 130 7.93 8.01 10.16
N GLU A 131 9.11 7.43 9.94
CA GLU A 131 9.89 6.77 10.98
C GLU A 131 10.37 7.74 12.08
N ASN A 132 10.68 8.99 11.74
CA ASN A 132 11.06 10.01 12.71
C ASN A 132 9.92 10.44 13.62
N ILE A 133 8.66 10.27 13.20
CA ILE A 133 7.47 10.60 14.01
C ILE A 133 7.14 9.43 14.94
N MET A 134 7.17 8.23 14.42
CA MET A 134 6.84 7.02 15.20
C MET A 134 7.55 5.82 14.57
N PRO A 135 8.41 5.10 15.29
CA PRO A 135 9.07 3.91 14.79
C PRO A 135 8.08 2.87 14.27
N GLY A 136 8.39 2.28 13.12
CA GLY A 136 7.63 1.19 12.52
C GLY A 136 7.91 -0.15 13.19
N ALA A 137 9.03 -0.27 13.89
CA ALA A 137 9.42 -1.45 14.67
C ALA A 137 8.73 -1.42 16.03
N ARG A 138 7.75 -2.32 16.21
CA ARG A 138 6.95 -2.40 17.45
C ARG A 138 7.36 -3.49 18.42
N GLY A 139 8.39 -4.27 18.06
CA GLY A 139 8.84 -5.46 18.76
C GLY A 139 8.69 -6.71 17.91
N ASN A 140 8.98 -7.87 18.50
CA ASN A 140 8.97 -9.18 17.82
C ASN A 140 9.89 -9.26 16.58
N GLY A 141 10.86 -8.36 16.45
CA GLY A 141 11.82 -8.35 15.34
C GLY A 141 11.26 -7.91 13.99
N ILE A 142 10.14 -7.19 13.95
CA ILE A 142 9.48 -6.75 12.71
C ILE A 142 9.28 -5.24 12.69
N ALA A 143 9.47 -4.63 11.52
CA ALA A 143 9.11 -3.26 11.21
C ALA A 143 8.13 -3.18 10.05
N PHE A 144 7.07 -2.37 10.21
CA PHE A 144 6.12 -2.02 9.15
C PHE A 144 6.37 -0.59 8.70
N LEU A 145 6.88 -0.45 7.49
CA LEU A 145 7.28 0.82 6.91
C LEU A 145 6.28 1.28 5.86
N HIS A 146 5.88 2.54 5.95
CA HIS A 146 4.98 3.14 4.96
C HIS A 146 5.18 4.66 4.93
N ALA A 147 4.89 5.29 3.81
CA ALA A 147 5.01 6.74 3.69
C ALA A 147 4.00 7.47 4.60
N LEU A 148 4.45 8.54 5.27
CA LEU A 148 3.59 9.41 6.08
C LEU A 148 2.54 10.10 5.22
N ARG A 149 3.01 10.73 4.14
CA ARG A 149 2.15 11.40 3.16
C ARG A 149 2.00 10.49 1.95
N ARG A 150 0.77 10.16 1.64
CA ARG A 150 0.47 9.36 0.48
C ARG A 150 0.47 10.24 -0.75
N ASN A 151 1.20 9.79 -1.73
CA ASN A 151 1.17 10.40 -3.04
C ASN A 151 0.80 9.31 -4.05
N PRO A 152 -0.48 9.24 -4.46
CA PRO A 152 -0.95 8.21 -5.37
C PRO A 152 -0.32 8.30 -6.76
N VAL A 153 0.30 9.44 -7.10
CA VAL A 153 1.09 9.60 -8.33
C VAL A 153 2.41 8.86 -8.22
N GLN A 154 3.05 8.86 -7.05
CA GLN A 154 4.36 8.24 -6.85
C GLN A 154 4.31 6.72 -6.70
N VAL A 155 3.19 6.16 -6.24
CA VAL A 155 2.96 4.72 -6.13
C VAL A 155 2.20 4.25 -7.37
N VAL A 156 2.85 3.44 -8.22
CA VAL A 156 2.27 2.97 -9.49
C VAL A 156 1.08 2.03 -9.24
N ARG A 157 1.23 1.08 -8.34
CA ARG A 157 0.20 0.13 -7.89
C ARG A 157 0.44 -0.23 -6.43
N PRO A 158 -0.58 -0.68 -5.67
CA PRO A 158 -0.36 -1.19 -4.32
C PRO A 158 0.68 -2.31 -4.32
N PHE A 159 1.60 -2.30 -3.35
CA PHE A 159 2.64 -3.31 -3.23
C PHE A 159 3.07 -3.50 -1.78
N MET A 160 3.63 -4.68 -1.53
CA MET A 160 4.46 -4.98 -0.38
C MET A 160 5.83 -5.46 -0.87
N VAL A 161 6.91 -4.99 -0.24
CA VAL A 161 8.24 -5.58 -0.37
C VAL A 161 8.72 -6.01 1.02
N LEU A 162 9.42 -7.15 1.09
CA LEU A 162 9.94 -7.71 2.32
C LEU A 162 11.46 -7.83 2.25
N GLY A 163 12.13 -7.37 3.30
CA GLY A 163 13.57 -7.55 3.50
C GLY A 163 13.82 -8.32 4.79
N ARG A 164 14.79 -9.24 4.74
CA ARG A 164 15.25 -9.98 5.91
C ARG A 164 16.70 -9.64 6.22
N SER A 165 17.00 -9.43 7.51
CA SER A 165 18.37 -9.36 8.05
C SER A 165 18.55 -10.44 9.12
N ARG A 166 19.40 -11.44 8.88
CA ARG A 166 19.66 -12.48 9.86
C ARG A 166 20.38 -11.95 11.10
N ASN A 167 21.23 -10.97 10.92
CA ASN A 167 21.96 -10.34 12.03
C ASN A 167 21.08 -9.38 12.84
N GLY A 168 19.97 -8.92 12.26
CA GLY A 168 19.12 -7.87 12.81
C GLY A 168 19.76 -6.49 12.71
N VAL A 169 18.93 -5.47 12.72
CA VAL A 169 19.33 -4.07 12.66
C VAL A 169 18.68 -3.33 13.81
N ASP A 170 19.44 -2.41 14.44
CA ASP A 170 18.87 -1.48 15.39
C ASP A 170 17.93 -0.51 14.64
N PHE A 171 16.64 -0.65 14.93
CA PHE A 171 15.57 0.08 14.25
C PHE A 171 14.67 0.84 15.21
N ASP A 172 15.19 1.23 16.37
CA ASP A 172 14.46 1.91 17.44
C ASP A 172 13.20 1.13 17.89
N ALA A 173 13.27 -0.19 17.93
CA ALA A 173 12.15 -1.03 18.32
C ALA A 173 11.75 -0.77 19.78
N LEU A 174 10.42 -0.76 20.06
CA LEU A 174 9.91 -0.47 21.41
C LEU A 174 10.37 -1.47 22.47
N ASP A 175 10.72 -2.69 22.09
CA ASP A 175 11.25 -3.72 23.00
C ASP A 175 12.78 -3.69 23.13
N GLY A 176 13.45 -2.74 22.48
CA GLY A 176 14.89 -2.56 22.47
C GLY A 176 15.67 -3.70 21.79
N LYS A 177 15.00 -4.56 21.03
CA LYS A 177 15.63 -5.69 20.34
C LYS A 177 15.89 -5.37 18.86
N PRO A 178 16.88 -6.03 18.24
CA PRO A 178 17.09 -5.90 16.81
C PRO A 178 15.87 -6.31 15.99
N THR A 179 15.68 -5.61 14.89
CA THR A 179 14.63 -5.90 13.89
C THR A 179 15.23 -6.75 12.78
N HIS A 180 14.57 -7.84 12.45
CA HIS A 180 15.04 -8.82 11.46
C HIS A 180 14.21 -8.81 10.17
N LEU A 181 12.94 -8.42 10.24
CA LEU A 181 12.03 -8.38 9.10
C LEU A 181 11.51 -6.97 8.89
N PHE A 182 11.58 -6.52 7.65
CA PHE A 182 11.17 -5.19 7.22
C PHE A 182 10.13 -5.32 6.12
N LEU A 183 8.92 -4.85 6.36
CA LEU A 183 7.84 -4.84 5.39
C LEU A 183 7.56 -3.40 4.98
N VAL A 184 7.82 -3.06 3.72
CA VAL A 184 7.52 -1.75 3.15
C VAL A 184 6.26 -1.83 2.33
N LEU A 185 5.29 -0.97 2.67
CA LEU A 185 4.00 -0.88 2.02
C LEU A 185 3.93 0.37 1.14
N GLY A 186 3.65 0.16 -0.13
CA GLY A 186 3.25 1.22 -1.04
C GLY A 186 1.75 1.14 -1.28
N LEU A 187 0.98 1.99 -0.62
CA LEU A 187 -0.46 2.00 -0.71
C LEU A 187 -0.92 3.23 -1.51
N LYS A 188 -1.56 2.99 -2.64
CA LYS A 188 -2.08 4.03 -3.51
C LYS A 188 -3.34 4.69 -2.91
N PHE A 189 -4.15 3.89 -2.18
CA PHE A 189 -5.44 4.31 -1.64
C PHE A 189 -5.43 4.30 -0.11
N GLU A 190 -5.97 5.37 0.48
CA GLU A 190 -6.00 5.53 1.93
C GLU A 190 -6.90 4.48 2.62
N GLU A 191 -7.96 4.11 1.95
CA GLU A 191 -8.94 3.14 2.44
C GLU A 191 -8.33 1.75 2.69
N LEU A 192 -7.22 1.43 2.00
CA LEU A 192 -6.54 0.14 2.13
C LEU A 192 -5.55 0.11 3.30
N TYR A 193 -5.21 1.27 3.86
CA TYR A 193 -4.12 1.36 4.84
C TYR A 193 -4.41 0.61 6.14
N LEU A 194 -5.51 0.95 6.82
CA LEU A 194 -5.87 0.29 8.08
C LEU A 194 -6.19 -1.20 7.89
N PRO A 195 -6.96 -1.61 6.87
CA PRO A 195 -7.18 -3.03 6.59
C PRO A 195 -5.88 -3.81 6.34
N TRP A 196 -4.93 -3.24 5.58
CA TRP A 196 -3.64 -3.87 5.32
C TRP A 196 -2.79 -4.01 6.58
N LEU A 197 -2.66 -2.94 7.37
CA LEU A 197 -1.94 -3.00 8.64
C LEU A 197 -2.56 -4.00 9.61
N HIS A 198 -3.88 -4.06 9.66
CA HIS A 198 -4.60 -5.02 10.51
C HIS A 198 -4.30 -6.46 10.08
N LYS A 199 -4.44 -6.76 8.78
CA LYS A 199 -4.12 -8.09 8.22
C LYS A 199 -2.68 -8.48 8.51
N LEU A 200 -1.72 -7.62 8.22
CA LEU A 200 -0.31 -7.90 8.46
C LEU A 200 -0.01 -8.03 9.96
N SER A 201 -0.62 -7.21 10.80
CA SER A 201 -0.47 -7.34 12.25
C SER A 201 -0.98 -8.67 12.77
N GLN A 202 -2.07 -9.21 12.21
CA GLN A 202 -2.57 -10.54 12.55
C GLN A 202 -1.64 -11.64 12.04
N MET A 203 -1.16 -11.55 10.79
CA MET A 203 -0.23 -12.53 10.20
C MET A 203 1.07 -12.67 10.99
N PHE A 204 1.57 -11.56 11.51
CA PHE A 204 2.85 -11.52 12.22
C PHE A 204 2.70 -11.39 13.75
N ALA A 205 1.51 -11.57 14.29
CA ALA A 205 1.27 -11.51 15.74
C ALA A 205 1.95 -12.66 16.48
N GLU A 206 1.92 -13.85 15.88
CA GLU A 206 2.53 -15.06 16.43
C GLU A 206 3.95 -15.18 15.87
N GLY A 207 4.94 -15.43 16.73
CA GLY A 207 6.35 -15.51 16.34
C GLY A 207 6.70 -16.71 15.42
N GLU A 208 5.76 -17.63 15.19
CA GLU A 208 5.99 -18.83 14.40
C GLU A 208 6.28 -18.51 12.93
N VAL A 209 5.50 -17.64 12.30
CA VAL A 209 5.73 -17.23 10.91
C VAL A 209 7.04 -16.47 10.78
N VAL A 210 7.40 -15.64 11.77
CA VAL A 210 8.69 -14.92 11.81
C VAL A 210 9.84 -15.92 11.82
N ASN A 211 9.80 -16.92 12.69
CA ASN A 211 10.83 -17.95 12.78
C ASN A 211 10.95 -18.74 11.48
N THR A 212 9.82 -19.07 10.84
CA THR A 212 9.80 -19.77 9.55
C THR A 212 10.46 -18.93 8.46
N ILE A 213 10.15 -17.62 8.40
CA ILE A 213 10.78 -16.70 7.45
C ILE A 213 12.27 -16.55 7.71
N LEU A 214 12.69 -16.44 8.97
CA LEU A 214 14.11 -16.34 9.34
C LEU A 214 14.90 -17.61 8.97
N ALA A 215 14.28 -18.78 9.05
CA ALA A 215 14.88 -20.06 8.69
C ALA A 215 14.85 -20.37 7.18
N ALA A 216 14.04 -19.66 6.40
CA ALA A 216 13.88 -19.90 4.97
C ALA A 216 15.22 -19.76 4.22
N PRO A 217 15.50 -20.64 3.23
CA PRO A 217 16.79 -20.62 2.52
C PRO A 217 16.94 -19.40 1.59
N ASP A 218 15.86 -18.97 0.95
CA ASP A 218 15.85 -17.98 -0.12
C ASP A 218 14.52 -17.19 -0.19
N ALA A 219 14.37 -16.36 -1.21
CA ALA A 219 13.15 -15.57 -1.43
C ALA A 219 11.92 -16.44 -1.71
N GLY A 220 12.08 -17.59 -2.36
CA GLY A 220 11.00 -18.54 -2.62
C GLY A 220 10.44 -19.12 -1.32
N GLY A 221 11.31 -19.60 -0.44
CA GLY A 221 10.91 -20.13 0.88
C GLY A 221 10.26 -19.04 1.77
N ILE A 222 10.74 -17.79 1.70
CA ILE A 222 10.11 -16.68 2.40
C ILE A 222 8.70 -16.42 1.83
N PHE A 223 8.56 -16.40 0.51
CA PHE A 223 7.29 -16.20 -0.14
C PHE A 223 6.26 -17.28 0.22
N GLU A 224 6.70 -18.54 0.22
CA GLU A 224 5.87 -19.68 0.65
C GLU A 224 5.41 -19.54 2.11
N ALA A 225 6.31 -19.16 3.02
CA ALA A 225 5.97 -18.97 4.43
C ALA A 225 4.92 -17.88 4.62
N VAL A 226 5.08 -16.71 3.95
CA VAL A 226 4.14 -15.59 4.03
C VAL A 226 2.77 -15.96 3.44
N THR A 227 2.75 -16.63 2.29
CA THR A 227 1.49 -17.02 1.63
C THR A 227 0.77 -18.17 2.33
N ALA A 228 1.51 -19.07 2.98
CA ALA A 228 0.93 -20.10 3.83
C ALA A 228 0.22 -19.50 5.05
N GLU A 229 0.83 -18.50 5.69
CA GLU A 229 0.24 -17.79 6.81
C GLU A 229 -1.00 -16.97 6.39
N GLU A 230 -0.97 -16.32 5.24
CA GLU A 230 -2.14 -15.66 4.69
C GLU A 230 -3.32 -16.62 4.55
N ARG A 231 -3.09 -17.79 3.94
CA ARG A 231 -4.12 -18.82 3.75
C ARG A 231 -4.64 -19.39 5.08
N ARG A 232 -3.79 -19.48 6.10
CA ARG A 232 -4.19 -19.94 7.44
C ARG A 232 -5.20 -18.99 8.10
N LEU A 233 -5.05 -17.69 7.85
CA LEU A 233 -5.92 -16.66 8.43
C LEU A 233 -7.19 -16.38 7.60
N GLU A 234 -7.24 -16.84 6.34
CA GLU A 234 -8.45 -16.72 5.56
C GLU A 234 -9.54 -17.65 6.14
N PRO A 235 -10.73 -17.14 6.42
CA PRO A 235 -11.84 -18.01 6.85
C PRO A 235 -12.10 -19.02 5.72
N VAL A 236 -12.08 -20.30 6.05
CA VAL A 236 -12.51 -21.37 5.14
C VAL A 236 -13.87 -20.96 4.62
N ALA A 237 -13.98 -20.65 3.33
CA ALA A 237 -15.25 -20.34 2.71
C ALA A 237 -16.16 -21.51 3.01
N SER A 238 -17.16 -21.29 3.87
CA SER A 238 -18.16 -22.26 4.24
C SER A 238 -18.73 -22.82 2.93
N ALA A 239 -18.47 -24.09 2.67
CA ALA A 239 -19.03 -24.81 1.55
C ALA A 239 -20.55 -24.56 1.60
N ALA A 240 -21.05 -23.82 0.63
CA ALA A 240 -22.49 -23.66 0.44
C ALA A 240 -23.06 -25.05 0.33
N HIS A 241 -23.92 -25.41 1.28
CA HIS A 241 -24.72 -26.61 1.21
C HIS A 241 -25.60 -26.53 -0.03
N PRO A 242 -25.76 -27.66 -0.74
CA PRO A 242 -26.60 -27.78 -1.92
C PRO A 242 -28.08 -27.54 -1.66
#